data_2bd94d893469b25fd6fdb2a896256aea
#
_entry.id   2bd94d893469b25fd6fdb2a896256aea
#
_cell.length_a   1.000
_cell.length_b   1.000
_cell.length_c   1.000
_cell.angle_alpha   90.00
_cell.angle_beta   90.00
_cell.angle_gamma   90.00
#
_symmetry.space_group_name_H-M   'P 1'
#
loop_
_entity.id
_entity.type
_entity.pdbx_description
1 polymer ?
#
loop_
_entity_poly.entity_id
_entity_poly.type
_entity_poly.pdbx_seq_one_letter_code
_entity_poly.pdbx_strand_id
1 'polypeptide(L)'
;AFSRTFSAAGLTATDIDLFELYDINTWEVVRQFEVMGLCEEGEGVEFIHENGIGLNGNYPTNTDGGLLSFSHTGWGGPTLKVIEAVQQLRGTAGTGQVQKAETALVTGAGSGAQYFNAAILSVD
;
A
#
# COMPACT_ATOMS: atom_id res chain seq x y z
N ALA A 1 11.35 -5.36 -6.25
CA ALA A 1 10.17 -4.80 -6.89
C ALA A 1 10.16 -3.28 -6.76
N PHE A 2 10.15 -2.73 -5.54
CA PHE A 2 9.99 -1.29 -5.28
C PHE A 2 10.95 -0.39 -6.05
N SER A 3 12.26 -0.62 -5.97
CA SER A 3 13.27 0.20 -6.67
C SER A 3 12.98 0.34 -8.18
N ARG A 4 12.62 -0.76 -8.85
CA ARG A 4 12.27 -0.73 -10.28
C ARG A 4 10.97 0.02 -10.54
N THR A 5 9.97 -0.17 -9.68
CA THR A 5 8.66 0.46 -9.82
C THR A 5 8.76 1.97 -9.65
N PHE A 6 9.42 2.43 -8.60
CA PHE A 6 9.65 3.86 -8.37
C PHE A 6 10.52 4.50 -9.45
N SER A 7 11.61 3.84 -9.86
CA SER A 7 12.46 4.34 -10.93
C SER A 7 11.71 4.47 -12.27
N ALA A 8 10.85 3.52 -12.60
CA ALA A 8 10.07 3.57 -13.83
C ALA A 8 9.02 4.69 -13.83
N ALA A 9 8.45 5.01 -12.66
CA ALA A 9 7.50 6.09 -12.50
C ALA A 9 8.15 7.48 -12.31
N GLY A 10 9.45 7.54 -12.02
CA GLY A 10 10.12 8.79 -11.65
C GLY A 10 9.68 9.33 -10.29
N LEU A 11 9.23 8.47 -9.40
CA LEU A 11 8.70 8.79 -8.08
C LEU A 11 9.54 8.13 -6.98
N THR A 12 9.28 8.57 -5.75
CA THR A 12 9.79 7.97 -4.52
C THR A 12 8.61 7.52 -3.63
N ALA A 13 8.88 6.80 -2.56
CA ALA A 13 7.83 6.36 -1.64
C ALA A 13 7.12 7.55 -0.95
N THR A 14 7.78 8.69 -0.81
CA THR A 14 7.20 9.92 -0.23
C THR A 14 6.26 10.67 -1.18
N ASP A 15 6.23 10.30 -2.45
CA ASP A 15 5.32 10.88 -3.46
C ASP A 15 3.99 10.11 -3.57
N ILE A 16 3.84 9.03 -2.78
CA ILE A 16 2.65 8.18 -2.78
C ILE A 16 1.64 8.69 -1.75
N ASP A 17 0.40 8.90 -2.17
CA ASP A 17 -0.68 9.39 -1.31
C ASP A 17 -1.39 8.26 -0.54
N LEU A 18 -1.46 7.05 -1.12
CA LEU A 18 -2.04 5.89 -0.44
C LEU A 18 -1.36 4.58 -0.83
N PHE A 19 -1.41 3.62 0.08
CA PHE A 19 -0.70 2.36 0.00
C PHE A 19 -1.67 1.18 0.14
N GLU A 20 -1.86 0.41 -0.91
CA GLU A 20 -2.62 -0.84 -0.89
C GLU A 20 -1.62 -2.01 -0.86
N LEU A 21 -1.11 -2.29 0.34
CA LEU A 21 -0.04 -3.23 0.57
C LEU A 21 -0.55 -4.65 0.78
N TYR A 22 0.20 -5.63 0.26
CA TYR A 22 -0.05 -7.03 0.55
C TYR A 22 0.15 -7.30 2.06
N ASP A 23 -0.92 -7.69 2.72
CA ASP A 23 -1.02 -7.81 4.17
C ASP A 23 -1.47 -9.21 4.60
N ILE A 24 -0.70 -10.24 4.21
CA ILE A 24 -0.93 -11.61 4.67
C ILE A 24 -0.78 -11.73 6.20
N ASN A 25 -0.03 -10.84 6.80
CA ASN A 25 0.12 -10.63 8.23
C ASN A 25 0.61 -9.20 8.51
N THR A 26 0.53 -8.76 9.76
CA THR A 26 0.92 -7.40 10.17
C THR A 26 2.40 -7.11 9.96
N TRP A 27 3.26 -8.09 10.14
CA TRP A 27 4.70 -7.95 9.93
C TRP A 27 5.05 -7.58 8.48
N GLU A 28 4.34 -8.17 7.52
CA GLU A 28 4.57 -7.88 6.10
C GLU A 28 4.28 -6.42 5.75
N VAL A 29 3.31 -5.80 6.39
CA VAL A 29 3.02 -4.36 6.22
C VAL A 29 4.19 -3.52 6.75
N VAL A 30 4.64 -3.77 7.97
CA VAL A 30 5.77 -3.08 8.60
C VAL A 30 7.02 -3.16 7.71
N ARG A 31 7.36 -4.38 7.30
CA ARG A 31 8.54 -4.64 6.46
C ARG A 31 8.49 -3.89 5.12
N GLN A 32 7.32 -3.74 4.52
CA GLN A 32 7.21 -3.01 3.25
C GLN A 32 7.56 -1.53 3.41
N PHE A 33 7.21 -0.89 4.52
CA PHE A 33 7.62 0.50 4.80
C PHE A 33 9.15 0.64 4.87
N GLU A 34 9.83 -0.28 5.53
CA GLU A 34 11.29 -0.31 5.62
C GLU A 34 11.92 -0.53 4.23
N VAL A 35 11.46 -1.53 3.50
CA VAL A 35 12.01 -1.88 2.17
C VAL A 35 11.73 -0.80 1.11
N MET A 36 10.68 0.00 1.27
CA MET A 36 10.42 1.17 0.42
C MET A 36 11.34 2.35 0.73
N GLY A 37 12.02 2.34 1.87
CA GLY A 37 12.90 3.42 2.31
C GLY A 37 12.18 4.59 2.97
N LEU A 38 10.98 4.36 3.52
CA LEU A 38 10.27 5.36 4.32
C LEU A 38 10.84 5.49 5.74
N CYS A 39 11.49 4.43 6.23
CA CYS A 39 12.23 4.39 7.50
C CYS A 39 13.40 3.41 7.38
N GLU A 40 14.29 3.39 8.37
CA GLU A 40 15.39 2.44 8.44
C GLU A 40 14.90 1.03 8.82
N GLU A 41 15.71 0.02 8.52
CA GLU A 41 15.42 -1.37 8.90
C GLU A 41 15.32 -1.51 10.42
N GLY A 42 14.20 -2.05 10.90
CA GLY A 42 13.88 -2.23 12.31
C GLY A 42 13.09 -1.08 12.92
N GLU A 43 12.86 0.02 12.22
CA GLU A 43 12.13 1.21 12.71
C GLU A 43 10.68 1.26 12.22
N GLY A 44 10.23 0.31 11.40
CA GLY A 44 8.93 0.35 10.76
C GLY A 44 7.75 0.42 11.71
N VAL A 45 7.82 -0.21 12.89
CA VAL A 45 6.75 -0.14 13.91
C VAL A 45 6.65 1.28 14.48
N GLU A 46 7.78 1.89 14.86
CA GLU A 46 7.84 3.25 15.38
C GLU A 46 7.37 4.26 14.34
N PHE A 47 7.86 4.13 13.12
CA PHE A 47 7.43 4.96 11.99
C PHE A 47 5.91 4.94 11.78
N ILE A 48 5.29 3.77 11.79
CA ILE A 48 3.83 3.62 11.66
C ILE A 48 3.09 4.27 12.82
N HIS A 49 3.60 4.09 14.03
CA HIS A 49 3.02 4.69 15.23
C HIS A 49 3.06 6.22 15.21
N GLU A 50 4.19 6.81 14.80
CA GLU A 50 4.38 8.26 14.75
C GLU A 50 3.59 8.93 13.63
N ASN A 51 3.51 8.30 12.46
CA ASN A 51 2.94 8.90 11.26
C ASN A 51 1.46 8.55 11.05
N GLY A 52 1.02 7.39 11.52
CA GLY A 52 -0.32 6.87 11.31
C GLY A 52 -0.53 6.33 9.89
N ILE A 53 -1.18 5.16 9.82
CA ILE A 53 -1.55 4.50 8.56
C ILE A 53 -3.05 4.36 8.36
N GLY A 54 -3.86 4.93 9.26
CA GLY A 54 -5.31 5.01 9.09
C GLY A 54 -5.72 6.05 8.05
N LEU A 55 -7.01 6.18 7.78
CA LEU A 55 -7.57 7.08 6.75
C LEU A 55 -7.11 8.54 6.88
N ASN A 56 -6.86 8.99 8.10
CA ASN A 56 -6.42 10.36 8.40
C ASN A 56 -4.93 10.44 8.77
N GLY A 57 -4.19 9.34 8.61
CA GLY A 57 -2.75 9.29 8.86
C GLY A 57 -1.95 9.90 7.70
N ASN A 58 -0.65 10.06 7.92
CA ASN A 58 0.24 10.58 6.89
C ASN A 58 0.47 9.58 5.75
N TYR A 59 0.29 8.27 6.03
CA TYR A 59 0.48 7.18 5.06
C TYR A 59 -0.73 6.25 5.05
N PRO A 60 -1.90 6.69 4.53
CA PRO A 60 -3.10 5.86 4.49
C PRO A 60 -2.81 4.51 3.83
N THR A 61 -3.09 3.41 4.53
CA THR A 61 -2.71 2.08 4.09
C THR A 61 -3.88 1.12 4.26
N ASN A 62 -4.15 0.32 3.22
CA ASN A 62 -5.20 -0.70 3.21
C ASN A 62 -6.53 -0.12 3.68
N THR A 63 -7.00 0.89 2.96
CA THR A 63 -8.12 1.74 3.35
C THR A 63 -9.46 1.01 3.41
N ASP A 64 -9.59 -0.14 2.76
CA ASP A 64 -10.73 -1.07 2.86
C ASP A 64 -10.63 -2.05 4.05
N GLY A 65 -9.55 -1.99 4.83
CA GLY A 65 -9.23 -2.90 5.92
C GLY A 65 -8.29 -4.05 5.52
N GLY A 66 -8.02 -4.20 4.24
CA GLY A 66 -7.06 -5.17 3.70
C GLY A 66 -7.45 -6.64 3.82
N LEU A 67 -6.54 -7.52 3.41
CA LEU A 67 -6.76 -8.97 3.45
C LEU A 67 -6.94 -9.50 4.89
N LEU A 68 -6.36 -8.82 5.87
CA LEU A 68 -6.53 -9.16 7.28
C LEU A 68 -7.98 -8.99 7.77
N SER A 69 -8.75 -8.09 7.16
CA SER A 69 -10.15 -7.82 7.55
C SER A 69 -11.15 -8.75 6.86
N PHE A 70 -10.97 -9.03 5.58
CA PHE A 70 -11.98 -9.76 4.79
C PHE A 70 -11.49 -11.07 4.17
N SER A 71 -10.35 -11.57 4.56
CA SER A 71 -9.78 -12.85 4.12
C SER A 71 -8.83 -12.77 2.93
N HIS A 72 -7.86 -13.67 2.92
CA HIS A 72 -6.94 -13.88 1.83
C HIS A 72 -7.56 -14.77 0.76
N THR A 73 -7.99 -14.17 -0.33
CA THR A 73 -8.68 -14.85 -1.43
C THR A 73 -7.73 -15.54 -2.42
N GLY A 74 -6.51 -15.86 -2.01
CA GLY A 74 -5.50 -16.45 -2.89
C GLY A 74 -5.14 -15.50 -4.03
N TRP A 75 -5.34 -15.94 -5.26
CA TRP A 75 -5.04 -15.15 -6.47
C TRP A 75 -5.84 -13.83 -6.57
N GLY A 76 -6.98 -13.75 -5.92
CA GLY A 76 -7.82 -12.55 -5.92
C GLY A 76 -7.31 -11.43 -5.02
N GLY A 77 -6.46 -11.72 -4.03
CA GLY A 77 -5.98 -10.74 -3.06
C GLY A 77 -5.36 -9.49 -3.69
N PRO A 78 -4.35 -9.60 -4.57
CA PRO A 78 -3.79 -8.43 -5.24
C PRO A 78 -4.79 -7.67 -6.12
N THR A 79 -5.78 -8.36 -6.69
CA THR A 79 -6.84 -7.71 -7.49
C THR A 79 -7.71 -6.82 -6.62
N LEU A 80 -8.04 -7.23 -5.40
CA LEU A 80 -8.81 -6.41 -4.45
C LEU A 80 -8.07 -5.13 -4.10
N LYS A 81 -6.75 -5.19 -3.93
CA LYS A 81 -5.90 -4.01 -3.71
C LYS A 81 -5.97 -3.01 -4.87
N VAL A 82 -5.93 -3.52 -6.11
CA VAL A 82 -6.10 -2.67 -7.30
C VAL A 82 -7.48 -2.03 -7.34
N ILE A 83 -8.54 -2.78 -7.01
CA ILE A 83 -9.91 -2.25 -6.99
C ILE A 83 -10.03 -1.11 -5.98
N GLU A 84 -9.55 -1.30 -4.75
CA GLU A 84 -9.57 -0.26 -3.73
C GLU A 84 -8.78 0.98 -4.18
N ALA A 85 -7.56 0.80 -4.65
CA ALA A 85 -6.75 1.91 -5.17
C ALA A 85 -7.48 2.70 -6.27
N VAL A 86 -8.13 2.02 -7.21
CA VAL A 86 -8.92 2.68 -8.27
C VAL A 86 -10.13 3.42 -7.71
N GLN A 87 -10.83 2.88 -6.71
CA GLN A 87 -11.94 3.57 -6.07
C GLN A 87 -11.48 4.84 -5.35
N GLN A 88 -10.37 4.77 -4.65
CA GLN A 88 -9.75 5.92 -3.99
C GLN A 88 -9.34 7.00 -5.00
N LEU A 89 -8.61 6.63 -6.05
CA LEU A 89 -8.18 7.56 -7.11
C LEU A 89 -9.35 8.21 -7.85
N ARG A 90 -10.48 7.51 -7.97
CA ARG A 90 -11.71 8.04 -8.58
C ARG A 90 -12.57 8.87 -7.62
N GLY A 91 -12.24 8.95 -6.35
CA GLY A 91 -13.06 9.63 -5.34
C GLY A 91 -14.37 8.90 -5.05
N THR A 92 -14.43 7.59 -5.23
CA THR A 92 -15.66 6.79 -5.08
C THR A 92 -15.61 5.80 -3.91
N ALA A 93 -14.63 5.91 -3.02
CA ALA A 93 -14.46 5.02 -1.87
C ALA A 93 -15.45 5.31 -0.70
N GLY A 94 -16.38 6.25 -0.87
CA GLY A 94 -17.42 6.55 0.11
C GLY A 94 -16.84 7.06 1.43
N THR A 95 -17.26 6.45 2.55
CA THR A 95 -16.79 6.84 3.89
C THR A 95 -15.33 6.48 4.17
N GLY A 96 -14.74 5.61 3.38
CA GLY A 96 -13.33 5.23 3.42
C GLY A 96 -12.42 6.10 2.57
N GLN A 97 -12.94 7.14 1.92
CA GLN A 97 -12.18 8.01 1.03
C GLN A 97 -11.11 8.80 1.78
N VAL A 98 -9.85 8.69 1.34
CA VAL A 98 -8.77 9.53 1.84
C VAL A 98 -8.87 10.95 1.26
N GLN A 99 -8.32 11.95 1.96
CA GLN A 99 -8.42 13.35 1.55
C GLN A 99 -7.68 13.64 0.23
N LYS A 100 -6.52 13.02 0.05
CA LYS A 100 -5.72 13.15 -1.17
C LYS A 100 -5.48 11.76 -1.73
N ALA A 101 -5.87 11.52 -2.95
CA ALA A 101 -5.69 10.28 -3.67
C ALA A 101 -5.38 10.57 -5.14
N GLU A 102 -4.16 10.99 -5.43
CA GLU A 102 -3.67 11.22 -6.79
C GLU A 102 -2.71 10.12 -7.23
N THR A 103 -1.98 9.53 -6.25
CA THR A 103 -1.03 8.43 -6.48
C THR A 103 -1.26 7.29 -5.49
N ALA A 104 -1.30 6.07 -5.98
CA ALA A 104 -1.48 4.87 -5.18
C ALA A 104 -0.39 3.84 -5.48
N LEU A 105 0.22 3.27 -4.45
CA LEU A 105 1.07 2.09 -4.58
C LEU A 105 0.28 0.84 -4.24
N VAL A 106 0.27 -0.12 -5.15
CA VAL A 106 -0.37 -1.42 -4.94
C VAL A 106 0.70 -2.50 -4.92
N THR A 107 0.63 -3.42 -3.96
CA THR A 107 1.55 -4.55 -3.90
C THR A 107 0.82 -5.89 -3.87
N GLY A 108 1.50 -6.92 -4.34
CA GLY A 108 1.03 -8.28 -4.31
C GLY A 108 2.18 -9.27 -4.15
N ALA A 109 1.89 -10.41 -3.57
CA ALA A 109 2.87 -11.48 -3.43
C ALA A 109 2.25 -12.85 -3.69
N GLY A 110 3.09 -13.82 -4.01
CA GLY A 110 2.71 -15.20 -4.22
C GLY A 110 3.78 -16.16 -3.71
N SER A 111 3.40 -17.44 -3.56
CA SER A 111 4.30 -18.51 -3.12
C SER A 111 5.08 -18.17 -1.85
N GLY A 112 4.38 -17.73 -0.79
CA GLY A 112 5.04 -17.34 0.45
C GLY A 112 5.94 -16.12 0.33
N ALA A 113 5.53 -15.14 -0.49
CA ALA A 113 6.28 -13.93 -0.81
C ALA A 113 7.60 -14.15 -1.59
N GLN A 114 7.78 -15.31 -2.20
CA GLN A 114 8.89 -15.55 -3.13
C GLN A 114 8.77 -14.70 -4.40
N TYR A 115 7.54 -14.43 -4.83
CA TYR A 115 7.23 -13.53 -5.93
C TYR A 115 6.54 -12.29 -5.35
N PHE A 116 7.17 -11.15 -5.51
CA PHE A 116 6.66 -9.87 -5.06
C PHE A 116 6.59 -8.88 -6.22
N ASN A 117 5.45 -8.25 -6.38
CA ASN A 117 5.25 -7.22 -7.38
C ASN A 117 4.73 -5.94 -6.75
N ALA A 118 4.94 -4.84 -7.44
CA ALA A 118 4.44 -3.53 -7.07
C ALA A 118 4.05 -2.77 -8.34
N ALA A 119 3.00 -1.98 -8.25
CA ALA A 119 2.55 -1.09 -9.31
C ALA A 119 2.15 0.26 -8.71
N ILE A 120 2.38 1.34 -9.43
CA ILE A 120 1.89 2.67 -9.10
C ILE A 120 0.76 3.01 -10.06
N LEU A 121 -0.34 3.46 -9.51
CA LEU A 121 -1.50 3.98 -10.22
C LEU A 121 -1.59 5.48 -9.94
N SER A 122 -2.00 6.27 -10.92
CA SER A 122 -2.19 7.71 -10.75
C SER A 122 -3.39 8.22 -11.52
N VAL A 123 -3.92 9.34 -11.10
CA VAL A 123 -4.79 10.17 -11.93
C VAL A 123 -3.92 11.03 -12.82
N ASP A 124 -4.37 11.28 -14.05
CA ASP A 124 -3.68 12.15 -15.02
C ASP A 124 -3.85 13.63 -14.66
#